data_8547eed5b827ef9fdbc2cd6b4bad39ea
#
_entry.id   8547eed5b827ef9fdbc2cd6b4bad39ea
#
_cell.length_a   1.000
_cell.length_b   1.000
_cell.length_c   1.000
_cell.angle_alpha   90.00
_cell.angle_beta   90.00
_cell.angle_gamma   90.00
#
_symmetry.space_group_name_H-M   'P 1'
#
loop_
_entity.id
_entity.type
_entity.pdbx_description
1 polymer ?
#
loop_
_entity_poly.entity_id
_entity_poly.type
_entity_poly.pdbx_seq_one_letter_code
_entity_poly.pdbx_strand_id
1 'polypeptide(L)'
;DQWTFSQKIRHALEHETAARTERRVLKLLKASRTPNPGACVEDIRYLEGRNLNRELVARLAACRWIDQTHNLVILGKSSVGKSYLAQALVNAACRRDYTAKYYRLDDLANQLAVYHRQDAQRLSFLTGLHTCDLLVLDDFLTTPITGEIAAELLNILAAREGRGSTVV
;
A
#
# COMPACT_ATOMS: atom_id res chain seq x y z
N ASP A 1 -26.89 26.24 24.37
CA ASP A 1 -26.95 25.09 23.45
C ASP A 1 -28.31 25.02 22.77
N GLN A 2 -28.42 25.68 21.56
CA GLN A 2 -29.69 25.76 20.83
C GLN A 2 -29.78 24.75 19.68
N TRP A 3 -29.26 23.56 19.87
CA TRP A 3 -29.38 22.51 18.83
C TRP A 3 -30.72 21.79 18.97
N THR A 4 -31.47 21.68 17.88
CA THR A 4 -32.69 20.86 17.81
C THR A 4 -32.33 19.39 18.00
N PHE A 5 -33.30 18.56 18.39
CA PHE A 5 -33.13 17.12 18.54
C PHE A 5 -32.54 16.45 17.26
N SER A 6 -33.05 16.83 16.08
CA SER A 6 -32.54 16.34 14.78
C SER A 6 -31.12 16.72 14.52
N GLN A 7 -30.69 17.93 14.92
CA GLN A 7 -29.29 18.36 14.79
C GLN A 7 -28.35 17.56 15.72
N LYS A 8 -28.79 17.27 16.95
CA LYS A 8 -28.03 16.43 17.90
C LYS A 8 -27.85 15.00 17.39
N ILE A 9 -28.92 14.40 16.84
CA ILE A 9 -28.84 13.05 16.24
C ILE A 9 -27.92 13.05 15.02
N ARG A 10 -28.08 14.01 14.12
CA ARG A 10 -27.20 14.11 12.94
C ARG A 10 -25.73 14.20 13.36
N HIS A 11 -25.40 15.08 14.28
CA HIS A 11 -24.05 15.25 14.79
C HIS A 11 -23.51 13.97 15.44
N ALA A 12 -24.31 13.27 16.23
CA ALA A 12 -23.91 12.01 16.84
C ALA A 12 -23.64 10.92 15.79
N LEU A 13 -24.48 10.84 14.74
CA LEU A 13 -24.28 9.90 13.63
C LEU A 13 -23.05 10.23 12.80
N GLU A 14 -22.82 11.51 12.49
CA GLU A 14 -21.61 11.97 11.78
C GLU A 14 -20.34 11.66 12.57
N HIS A 15 -20.35 11.89 13.88
CA HIS A 15 -19.24 11.58 14.75
C HIS A 15 -18.95 10.07 14.83
N GLU A 16 -20.00 9.24 14.96
CA GLU A 16 -19.84 7.79 14.99
C GLU A 16 -19.34 7.24 13.64
N THR A 17 -19.85 7.74 12.51
CA THR A 17 -19.40 7.32 11.18
C THR A 17 -17.96 7.72 10.94
N ALA A 18 -17.55 8.91 11.34
CA ALA A 18 -16.15 9.36 11.27
C ALA A 18 -15.24 8.46 12.12
N ALA A 19 -15.62 8.16 13.36
CA ALA A 19 -14.85 7.29 14.25
C ALA A 19 -14.72 5.85 13.71
N ARG A 20 -15.78 5.31 13.10
CA ARG A 20 -15.71 3.98 12.44
C ARG A 20 -14.78 3.98 11.25
N THR A 21 -14.86 5.02 10.42
CA THR A 21 -13.97 5.17 9.26
C THR A 21 -12.52 5.26 9.68
N GLU A 22 -12.22 6.08 10.69
CA GLU A 22 -10.86 6.21 11.23
C GLU A 22 -10.32 4.87 11.75
N ARG A 23 -11.09 4.15 12.58
CA ARG A 23 -10.70 2.82 13.09
C ARG A 23 -10.43 1.83 11.95
N ARG A 24 -11.24 1.87 10.88
CA ARG A 24 -11.07 1.02 9.70
C ARG A 24 -9.77 1.33 8.97
N VAL A 25 -9.50 2.61 8.71
CA VAL A 25 -8.26 3.06 8.07
C VAL A 25 -7.04 2.66 8.89
N LEU A 26 -7.06 2.89 10.20
CA LEU A 26 -5.97 2.47 11.11
C LEU A 26 -5.74 0.95 11.08
N LYS A 27 -6.81 0.16 11.03
CA LYS A 27 -6.71 -1.31 10.89
C LYS A 27 -6.07 -1.72 9.57
N LEU A 28 -6.46 -1.10 8.45
CA LEU A 28 -5.88 -1.37 7.14
C LEU A 28 -4.40 -0.96 7.08
N LEU A 29 -4.05 0.22 7.60
CA LEU A 29 -2.67 0.68 7.68
C LEU A 29 -1.81 -0.26 8.53
N LYS A 30 -2.29 -0.70 9.68
CA LYS A 30 -1.58 -1.68 10.50
C LYS A 30 -1.39 -3.02 9.75
N ALA A 31 -2.41 -3.48 9.04
CA ALA A 31 -2.37 -4.71 8.27
C ALA A 31 -1.46 -4.61 7.03
N SER A 32 -1.22 -3.40 6.51
CA SER A 32 -0.34 -3.17 5.36
C SER A 32 1.13 -3.37 5.68
N ARG A 33 1.53 -3.26 6.94
CA ARG A 33 2.93 -3.31 7.41
C ARG A 33 3.80 -2.16 6.87
N THR A 34 3.21 -1.05 6.42
CA THR A 34 3.99 0.12 6.00
C THR A 34 4.84 0.65 7.16
N PRO A 35 6.14 0.90 6.97
CA PRO A 35 7.03 1.40 8.03
C PRO A 35 6.60 2.76 8.56
N ASN A 36 6.07 3.63 7.71
CA ASN A 36 5.56 4.94 8.10
C ASN A 36 4.07 5.07 7.73
N PRO A 37 3.16 4.65 8.62
CA PRO A 37 1.72 4.77 8.38
C PRO A 37 1.23 6.23 8.31
N GLY A 38 2.03 7.18 8.80
CA GLY A 38 1.75 8.62 8.71
C GLY A 38 2.20 9.27 7.40
N ALA A 39 2.91 8.53 6.52
CA ALA A 39 3.29 9.10 5.23
C ALA A 39 2.04 9.43 4.42
N CYS A 40 1.93 10.67 3.96
CA CYS A 40 0.79 11.12 3.16
C CYS A 40 1.23 11.96 1.96
N VAL A 41 0.41 11.95 0.93
CA VAL A 41 0.71 12.64 -0.33
C VAL A 41 0.68 14.15 -0.16
N GLU A 42 -0.04 14.65 0.82
CA GLU A 42 -0.19 16.06 1.17
C GLU A 42 1.12 16.67 1.68
N ASP A 43 1.98 15.85 2.29
CA ASP A 43 3.29 16.29 2.85
C ASP A 43 4.43 16.23 1.83
N ILE A 44 4.15 15.79 0.60
CA ILE A 44 5.18 15.70 -0.44
C ILE A 44 5.60 17.11 -0.86
N ARG A 45 6.91 17.37 -0.73
CA ARG A 45 7.52 18.65 -1.15
C ARG A 45 7.92 18.59 -2.62
N TYR A 46 7.32 19.45 -3.42
CA TYR A 46 7.60 19.60 -4.84
C TYR A 46 8.65 20.68 -5.05
N LEU A 47 9.93 20.30 -4.87
CA LEU A 47 11.06 21.21 -5.05
C LEU A 47 11.47 21.24 -6.53
N GLU A 48 11.98 22.39 -6.99
CA GLU A 48 12.57 22.53 -8.32
C GLU A 48 13.70 21.50 -8.52
N GLY A 49 13.76 20.90 -9.71
CA GLY A 49 14.76 19.88 -10.04
C GLY A 49 14.42 18.44 -9.63
N ARG A 50 13.33 18.20 -8.91
CA ARG A 50 12.90 16.83 -8.54
C ARG A 50 12.17 16.07 -9.63
N ASN A 51 11.73 16.71 -10.70
CA ASN A 51 10.91 16.13 -11.78
C ASN A 51 9.67 15.35 -11.29
N LEU A 52 9.19 15.64 -10.08
CA LEU A 52 7.98 15.03 -9.54
C LEU A 52 6.76 15.87 -9.89
N ASN A 53 5.91 15.36 -10.74
CA ASN A 53 4.72 16.07 -11.20
C ASN A 53 3.61 15.98 -10.14
N ARG A 54 3.19 17.15 -9.61
CA ARG A 54 2.13 17.26 -8.59
C ARG A 54 0.80 16.68 -9.06
N GLU A 55 0.43 16.94 -10.33
CA GLU A 55 -0.82 16.46 -10.89
C GLU A 55 -0.82 14.94 -11.05
N LEU A 56 0.30 14.35 -11.45
CA LEU A 56 0.47 12.89 -11.50
C LEU A 56 0.31 12.28 -10.11
N VAL A 57 0.96 12.84 -9.09
CA VAL A 57 0.85 12.36 -7.71
C VAL A 57 -0.60 12.45 -7.22
N ALA A 58 -1.31 13.55 -7.51
CA ALA A 58 -2.72 13.69 -7.15
C ALA A 58 -3.61 12.64 -7.85
N ARG A 59 -3.35 12.33 -9.12
CA ARG A 59 -4.05 11.24 -9.84
C ARG A 59 -3.75 9.87 -9.25
N LEU A 60 -2.50 9.60 -8.86
CA LEU A 60 -2.12 8.35 -8.20
C LEU A 60 -2.80 8.24 -6.84
N ALA A 61 -2.85 9.33 -6.06
CA ALA A 61 -3.51 9.40 -4.76
C ALA A 61 -5.03 9.22 -4.85
N ALA A 62 -5.64 9.45 -6.02
CA ALA A 62 -7.04 9.12 -6.27
C ALA A 62 -7.34 7.61 -6.36
N CYS A 63 -6.30 6.77 -6.48
CA CYS A 63 -6.31 5.30 -6.46
C CYS A 63 -7.15 4.63 -7.56
N ARG A 64 -7.66 5.35 -8.57
CA ARG A 64 -8.45 4.76 -9.67
C ARG A 64 -7.68 3.73 -10.50
N TRP A 65 -6.35 3.84 -10.54
CA TRP A 65 -5.46 2.88 -11.19
C TRP A 65 -5.46 1.51 -10.49
N ILE A 66 -5.80 1.47 -9.19
CA ILE A 66 -5.97 0.22 -8.43
C ILE A 66 -7.22 -0.52 -8.92
N ASP A 67 -8.35 0.17 -9.12
CA ASP A 67 -9.56 -0.43 -9.69
C ASP A 67 -9.33 -1.03 -11.09
N GLN A 68 -8.42 -0.42 -11.84
CA GLN A 68 -8.03 -0.85 -13.18
C GLN A 68 -6.93 -1.91 -13.17
N THR A 69 -6.49 -2.36 -11.98
CA THR A 69 -5.40 -3.33 -11.79
C THR A 69 -4.09 -2.93 -12.51
N HIS A 70 -3.86 -1.64 -12.66
CA HIS A 70 -2.62 -1.13 -13.27
C HIS A 70 -1.46 -1.23 -12.28
N ASN A 71 -0.28 -1.54 -12.79
CA ASN A 71 0.96 -1.54 -12.01
C ASN A 71 1.68 -0.19 -12.12
N LEU A 72 2.48 0.13 -11.12
CA LEU A 72 3.26 1.35 -11.04
C LEU A 72 4.74 1.02 -10.81
N VAL A 73 5.61 1.62 -11.62
CA VAL A 73 7.07 1.56 -11.42
C VAL A 73 7.57 2.93 -11.02
N ILE A 74 8.23 3.03 -9.86
CA ILE A 74 8.80 4.28 -9.34
C ILE A 74 10.31 4.26 -9.57
N LEU A 75 10.77 5.02 -10.57
CA LEU A 75 12.18 5.12 -10.93
C LEU A 75 12.81 6.40 -10.39
N GLY A 76 14.03 6.31 -9.94
CA GLY A 76 14.79 7.47 -9.48
C GLY A 76 16.06 7.08 -8.73
N LYS A 77 16.96 8.06 -8.56
CA LYS A 77 18.20 7.89 -7.79
C LYS A 77 17.89 7.47 -6.34
N SER A 78 18.90 6.94 -5.65
CA SER A 78 18.78 6.67 -4.22
C SER A 78 18.47 7.96 -3.45
N SER A 79 17.75 7.84 -2.33
CA SER A 79 17.43 8.93 -1.40
C SER A 79 16.58 10.09 -1.95
N VAL A 80 15.94 9.94 -3.12
CA VAL A 80 15.04 10.97 -3.69
C VAL A 80 13.61 10.92 -3.14
N GLY A 81 13.29 9.94 -2.27
CA GLY A 81 11.97 9.83 -1.63
C GLY A 81 11.03 8.82 -2.30
N LYS A 82 11.53 7.85 -3.08
CA LYS A 82 10.70 6.79 -3.69
C LYS A 82 9.90 6.02 -2.65
N SER A 83 10.58 5.53 -1.61
CA SER A 83 9.95 4.79 -0.52
C SER A 83 8.88 5.62 0.21
N TYR A 84 9.13 6.92 0.42
CA TYR A 84 8.12 7.81 1.01
C TYR A 84 6.88 7.90 0.11
N LEU A 85 7.06 8.10 -1.19
CA LEU A 85 5.95 8.15 -2.16
C LEU A 85 5.16 6.83 -2.15
N ALA A 86 5.85 5.69 -2.18
CA ALA A 86 5.20 4.38 -2.13
C ALA A 86 4.37 4.20 -0.84
N GLN A 87 4.92 4.60 0.31
CA GLN A 87 4.22 4.55 1.60
C GLN A 87 3.04 5.52 1.66
N ALA A 88 3.18 6.72 1.08
CA ALA A 88 2.08 7.69 0.97
C ALA A 88 0.93 7.16 0.07
N LEU A 89 1.25 6.41 -0.98
CA LEU A 89 0.25 5.74 -1.81
C LEU A 89 -0.45 4.58 -1.06
N VAL A 90 0.25 3.85 -0.20
CA VAL A 90 -0.38 2.87 0.71
C VAL A 90 -1.37 3.56 1.64
N ASN A 91 -0.99 4.69 2.23
CA ASN A 91 -1.89 5.48 3.08
C ASN A 91 -3.12 5.96 2.29
N ALA A 92 -2.92 6.51 1.10
CA ALA A 92 -4.00 6.96 0.23
C ALA A 92 -4.96 5.81 -0.16
N ALA A 93 -4.43 4.62 -0.44
CA ALA A 93 -5.21 3.41 -0.73
C ALA A 93 -6.04 2.98 0.49
N CYS A 94 -5.43 2.88 1.68
CA CYS A 94 -6.12 2.51 2.91
C CYS A 94 -7.23 3.50 3.29
N ARG A 95 -7.04 4.80 3.05
CA ARG A 95 -8.09 5.82 3.24
C ARG A 95 -9.29 5.63 2.31
N ARG A 96 -9.13 4.90 1.21
CA ARG A 96 -10.18 4.54 0.24
C ARG A 96 -10.62 3.10 0.35
N ASP A 97 -10.33 2.47 1.49
CA ASP A 97 -10.75 1.11 1.84
C ASP A 97 -10.08 -0.01 1.04
N TYR A 98 -9.04 0.29 0.26
CA TYR A 98 -8.24 -0.76 -0.36
C TYR A 98 -7.37 -1.46 0.68
N THR A 99 -7.25 -2.76 0.53
CA THR A 99 -6.28 -3.56 1.27
C THR A 99 -4.90 -3.40 0.65
N ALA A 100 -3.89 -3.14 1.47
CA ALA A 100 -2.52 -2.97 0.99
C ALA A 100 -1.55 -3.85 1.76
N LYS A 101 -0.43 -4.19 1.11
CA LYS A 101 0.74 -4.83 1.71
C LYS A 101 1.99 -4.12 1.23
N TYR A 102 2.90 -3.87 2.17
CA TYR A 102 4.19 -3.24 1.92
C TYR A 102 5.30 -4.15 2.41
N TYR A 103 6.26 -4.44 1.54
CA TYR A 103 7.46 -5.19 1.87
C TYR A 103 8.67 -4.57 1.17
N ARG A 104 9.79 -4.55 1.87
CA ARG A 104 11.08 -4.49 1.17
C ARG A 104 11.31 -5.86 0.55
N LEU A 105 11.92 -5.88 -0.63
CA LEU A 105 12.10 -7.16 -1.34
C LEU A 105 12.98 -8.15 -0.57
N ASP A 106 14.03 -7.66 0.12
CA ASP A 106 14.89 -8.49 0.97
C ASP A 106 14.13 -9.10 2.17
N ASP A 107 13.26 -8.33 2.83
CA ASP A 107 12.43 -8.83 3.92
C ASP A 107 11.42 -9.88 3.43
N LEU A 108 10.81 -9.66 2.26
CA LEU A 108 9.92 -10.62 1.63
C LEU A 108 10.65 -11.93 1.30
N ALA A 109 11.85 -11.81 0.70
CA ALA A 109 12.71 -12.96 0.36
C ALA A 109 13.06 -13.78 1.60
N ASN A 110 13.49 -13.13 2.68
CA ASN A 110 13.82 -13.77 3.95
C ASN A 110 12.58 -14.48 4.54
N GLN A 111 11.42 -13.86 4.48
CA GLN A 111 10.19 -14.44 5.00
C GLN A 111 9.75 -15.67 4.18
N LEU A 112 9.90 -15.63 2.86
CA LEU A 112 9.63 -16.77 1.98
C LEU A 112 10.60 -17.94 2.23
N ALA A 113 11.86 -17.65 2.53
CA ALA A 113 12.89 -18.66 2.82
C ALA A 113 12.64 -19.39 4.16
N VAL A 114 12.06 -18.72 5.15
CA VAL A 114 11.77 -19.31 6.48
C VAL A 114 10.57 -20.26 6.44
N TYR A 115 9.58 -20.00 5.60
CA TYR A 115 8.40 -20.84 5.54
C TYR A 115 8.64 -22.13 4.75
N HIS A 116 8.37 -23.28 5.34
CA HIS A 116 8.35 -24.54 4.60
C HIS A 116 7.18 -24.58 3.59
N ARG A 117 7.40 -25.24 2.45
CA ARG A 117 6.42 -25.25 1.32
C ARG A 117 5.02 -25.75 1.70
N GLN A 118 4.89 -26.58 2.73
CA GLN A 118 3.63 -27.20 3.14
C GLN A 118 2.99 -26.54 4.37
N ASP A 119 3.56 -25.46 4.90
CA ASP A 119 3.02 -24.79 6.07
C ASP A 119 1.73 -24.02 5.75
N ALA A 120 0.71 -24.20 6.59
CA ALA A 120 -0.52 -23.41 6.54
C ALA A 120 -0.24 -21.89 6.68
N GLN A 121 0.80 -21.53 7.43
CA GLN A 121 1.25 -20.15 7.57
C GLN A 121 1.78 -19.58 6.25
N ARG A 122 2.56 -20.37 5.49
CA ARG A 122 3.01 -19.98 4.15
C ARG A 122 1.84 -19.73 3.21
N LEU A 123 0.87 -20.67 3.19
CA LEU A 123 -0.31 -20.54 2.34
C LEU A 123 -1.11 -19.27 2.69
N SER A 124 -1.34 -19.02 3.97
CA SER A 124 -2.01 -17.80 4.43
C SER A 124 -1.25 -16.54 4.05
N PHE A 125 0.08 -16.56 4.18
CA PHE A 125 0.94 -15.45 3.79
C PHE A 125 0.87 -15.16 2.29
N LEU A 126 1.04 -16.18 1.44
CA LEU A 126 0.94 -16.05 -0.01
C LEU A 126 -0.46 -15.61 -0.45
N THR A 127 -1.51 -16.17 0.15
CA THR A 127 -2.89 -15.73 -0.10
C THR A 127 -3.05 -14.24 0.18
N GLY A 128 -2.50 -13.75 1.29
CA GLY A 128 -2.53 -12.32 1.61
C GLY A 128 -1.82 -11.44 0.58
N LEU A 129 -0.72 -11.92 -0.02
CA LEU A 129 -0.01 -11.21 -1.09
C LEU A 129 -0.79 -11.24 -2.42
N HIS A 130 -1.44 -12.36 -2.73
CA HIS A 130 -2.20 -12.53 -3.97
C HIS A 130 -3.51 -11.75 -3.98
N THR A 131 -4.17 -11.60 -2.82
CA THR A 131 -5.54 -11.06 -2.73
C THR A 131 -5.61 -9.60 -2.32
N CYS A 132 -4.52 -8.98 -1.82
CA CYS A 132 -4.56 -7.57 -1.50
C CYS A 132 -4.69 -6.71 -2.77
N ASP A 133 -5.43 -5.61 -2.67
CA ASP A 133 -5.66 -4.70 -3.79
C ASP A 133 -4.37 -4.03 -4.25
N LEU A 134 -3.49 -3.67 -3.31
CA LEU A 134 -2.20 -3.03 -3.56
C LEU A 134 -1.06 -3.79 -2.88
N LEU A 135 -0.08 -4.23 -3.66
CA LEU A 135 1.20 -4.76 -3.18
C LEU A 135 2.31 -3.76 -3.50
N VAL A 136 3.08 -3.35 -2.50
CA VAL A 136 4.29 -2.54 -2.69
C VAL A 136 5.51 -3.40 -2.38
N LEU A 137 6.44 -3.44 -3.33
CA LEU A 137 7.74 -4.09 -3.22
C LEU A 137 8.83 -3.01 -3.32
N ASP A 138 9.22 -2.47 -2.18
CA ASP A 138 10.25 -1.44 -2.10
C ASP A 138 11.66 -2.03 -2.20
N ASP A 139 12.64 -1.21 -2.56
CA ASP A 139 14.03 -1.63 -2.81
C ASP A 139 14.12 -2.80 -3.81
N PHE A 140 13.26 -2.77 -4.84
CA PHE A 140 13.12 -3.84 -5.82
C PHE A 140 14.43 -4.12 -6.57
N LEU A 141 14.93 -5.35 -6.46
CA LEU A 141 16.16 -5.84 -7.09
C LEU A 141 17.42 -5.02 -6.75
N THR A 142 17.48 -4.35 -5.61
CA THR A 142 18.69 -3.65 -5.13
C THR A 142 19.74 -4.62 -4.61
N THR A 143 19.32 -5.80 -4.15
CA THR A 143 20.16 -6.92 -3.71
C THR A 143 19.92 -8.16 -4.58
N PRO A 144 20.94 -8.99 -4.82
CA PRO A 144 20.76 -10.26 -5.53
C PRO A 144 19.79 -11.17 -4.76
N ILE A 145 18.90 -11.81 -5.49
CA ILE A 145 18.00 -12.84 -4.95
C ILE A 145 18.35 -14.20 -5.55
N THR A 146 18.09 -15.29 -4.81
CA THR A 146 18.31 -16.65 -5.34
C THR A 146 17.29 -16.98 -6.43
N GLY A 147 17.61 -17.95 -7.29
CA GLY A 147 16.71 -18.39 -8.36
C GLY A 147 15.36 -18.91 -7.83
N GLU A 148 15.33 -19.56 -6.66
CA GLU A 148 14.08 -19.99 -6.02
C GLU A 148 13.19 -18.80 -5.61
N ILE A 149 13.78 -17.80 -4.99
CA ILE A 149 13.07 -16.58 -4.59
C ILE A 149 12.59 -15.80 -5.82
N ALA A 150 13.40 -15.75 -6.89
CA ALA A 150 13.01 -15.12 -8.16
C ALA A 150 11.79 -15.83 -8.78
N ALA A 151 11.78 -17.16 -8.80
CA ALA A 151 10.65 -17.94 -9.29
C ALA A 151 9.38 -17.71 -8.45
N GLU A 152 9.52 -17.67 -7.13
CA GLU A 152 8.39 -17.40 -6.23
C GLU A 152 7.84 -15.98 -6.41
N LEU A 153 8.73 -14.99 -6.58
CA LEU A 153 8.33 -13.61 -6.86
C LEU A 153 7.56 -13.50 -8.19
N LEU A 154 8.05 -14.17 -9.24
CA LEU A 154 7.33 -14.24 -10.52
C LEU A 154 5.95 -14.87 -10.38
N ASN A 155 5.83 -15.94 -9.58
CA ASN A 155 4.53 -16.57 -9.30
C ASN A 155 3.58 -15.61 -8.57
N ILE A 156 4.08 -14.84 -7.60
CA ILE A 156 3.30 -13.83 -6.89
C ILE A 156 2.81 -12.76 -7.88
N LEU A 157 3.71 -12.23 -8.71
CA LEU A 157 3.36 -11.20 -9.70
C LEU A 157 2.36 -11.72 -10.73
N ALA A 158 2.56 -12.93 -11.26
CA ALA A 158 1.66 -13.56 -12.20
C ALA A 158 0.26 -13.82 -11.60
N ALA A 159 0.20 -14.28 -10.35
CA ALA A 159 -1.08 -14.50 -9.66
C ALA A 159 -1.88 -13.20 -9.43
N ARG A 160 -1.21 -12.04 -9.43
CA ARG A 160 -1.82 -10.73 -9.27
C ARG A 160 -2.25 -10.07 -10.57
N GLU A 161 -1.81 -10.59 -11.71
CA GLU A 161 -2.16 -10.03 -13.02
C GLU A 161 -3.69 -9.98 -13.21
N GLY A 162 -4.21 -8.79 -13.52
CA GLY A 162 -5.66 -8.54 -13.68
C GLY A 162 -6.49 -8.65 -12.39
N ARG A 163 -5.87 -8.77 -11.21
CA ARG A 163 -6.57 -8.93 -9.92
C ARG A 163 -6.23 -7.86 -8.89
N GLY A 164 -5.02 -7.36 -8.91
CA GLY A 164 -4.55 -6.34 -7.99
C GLY A 164 -3.36 -5.60 -8.55
N SER A 165 -3.12 -4.40 -8.05
CA SER A 165 -2.02 -3.54 -8.48
C SER A 165 -0.75 -3.81 -7.70
N THR A 166 0.38 -3.68 -8.38
CA THR A 166 1.71 -3.79 -7.76
C THR A 166 2.53 -2.53 -8.03
N VAL A 167 3.22 -2.05 -6.99
CA VAL A 167 4.19 -0.94 -7.06
C VAL A 167 5.59 -1.51 -6.82
N VAL A 168 6.53 -1.15 -7.68
CA VAL A 168 7.96 -1.51 -7.55
C VAL A 168 8.83 -0.27 -7.71
#